data_1f1d173a421d2b1b113c3f1402543bbf
#
_entry.id   1f1d173a421d2b1b113c3f1402543bbf
#
_cell.length_a   1.000
_cell.length_b   1.000
_cell.length_c   1.000
_cell.angle_alpha   90.00
_cell.angle_beta   90.00
_cell.angle_gamma   90.00
#
_symmetry.space_group_name_H-M   'P 1'
#
loop_
_entity.id
_entity.type
_entity.pdbx_description
1 polymer ?
#
loop_
_entity_poly.entity_id
_entity_poly.type
_entity_poly.pdbx_seq_one_letter_code
_entity_poly.pdbx_strand_id
1 'polypeptide(L)'
;MLQAGKGLTWMQKLRLSMSKKNLTKRFEKTVLADRFKSDKQNELNKEVDKDSVIKKVSKKDYREYDIQYYAVPLSKTDSKGNTKKVSAAKKKSYETEIKNLAKKAASAKDFTKLIGSKDKTDITYNKAEFTEKDGWSYLSAANLKKVKAMKNGTISQVFLDEEAGYYVFVKMIDNNSTASYQKACDSAVTSAQTEKYDKWYEELKGTYKINVNASVWNDVTIGTMTTEIVTADDLQKMSKKSSSSKKSSSSKASSSSSEKSSSSSESSSSSSSSSSSNSSK
;
A
#
# COMPACT_ATOMS: atom_id res chain seq x y z
N MET A 1 9.72 -2.73 22.17
CA MET A 1 10.34 -3.69 23.13
C MET A 1 9.29 -4.10 24.14
N LEU A 2 8.80 -5.32 24.06
CA LEU A 2 7.91 -5.88 25.07
C LEU A 2 8.74 -6.08 26.35
N GLN A 3 8.38 -5.40 27.42
CA GLN A 3 8.91 -5.71 28.73
C GLN A 3 8.39 -7.09 29.15
N ALA A 4 9.08 -8.11 28.70
CA ALA A 4 8.74 -9.48 28.98
C ALA A 4 8.98 -9.76 30.47
N GLY A 5 7.91 -9.86 31.22
CA GLY A 5 7.93 -10.43 32.56
C GLY A 5 7.39 -9.62 33.71
N LYS A 6 7.12 -8.33 33.56
CA LYS A 6 6.39 -7.56 34.58
C LYS A 6 4.96 -7.33 34.10
N GLY A 7 4.00 -8.02 34.70
CA GLY A 7 2.58 -7.82 34.41
C GLY A 7 1.75 -9.07 34.11
N LEU A 8 2.39 -10.19 33.79
CA LEU A 8 1.65 -11.43 33.58
C LEU A 8 1.32 -12.07 34.95
N THR A 9 0.06 -12.42 35.14
CA THR A 9 -0.37 -13.21 36.31
C THR A 9 0.30 -14.59 36.29
N TRP A 10 0.41 -15.21 37.43
CA TRP A 10 0.89 -16.58 37.56
C TRP A 10 0.18 -17.56 36.61
N MET A 11 -1.14 -17.43 36.46
CA MET A 11 -1.95 -18.25 35.55
C MET A 11 -1.60 -18.02 34.07
N GLN A 12 -1.33 -16.79 33.68
CA GLN A 12 -0.90 -16.47 32.32
C GLN A 12 0.52 -17.02 32.05
N LYS A 13 1.40 -16.97 33.04
CA LYS A 13 2.74 -17.59 32.96
C LYS A 13 2.66 -19.11 32.82
N LEU A 14 1.72 -19.76 33.55
CA LEU A 14 1.50 -21.20 33.47
C LEU A 14 0.91 -21.60 32.10
N ARG A 15 -0.07 -20.87 31.58
CA ARG A 15 -0.65 -21.10 30.24
C ARG A 15 0.36 -20.95 29.11
N LEU A 16 1.31 -20.04 29.24
CA LEU A 16 2.33 -19.81 28.24
C LEU A 16 3.55 -20.70 28.38
N SER A 17 3.61 -21.55 29.43
CA SER A 17 4.78 -22.40 29.78
C SER A 17 6.11 -21.61 29.77
N MET A 18 6.05 -20.30 30.02
CA MET A 18 7.19 -19.40 29.91
C MET A 18 7.82 -19.20 31.30
N SER A 19 8.74 -20.09 31.64
CA SER A 19 9.70 -19.74 32.70
C SER A 19 10.65 -18.65 32.18
N LYS A 20 11.18 -17.80 33.08
CA LYS A 20 12.21 -16.80 32.74
C LYS A 20 13.35 -17.44 31.95
N LYS A 21 13.80 -18.63 32.37
CA LYS A 21 14.87 -19.41 31.73
C LYS A 21 14.52 -19.78 30.27
N ASN A 22 13.30 -20.23 30.00
CA ASN A 22 12.89 -20.61 28.64
C ASN A 22 12.75 -19.39 27.75
N LEU A 23 12.24 -18.27 28.29
CA LEU A 23 12.16 -17.01 27.56
C LEU A 23 13.55 -16.47 27.19
N THR A 24 14.49 -16.48 28.15
CA THR A 24 15.88 -16.08 27.90
C THR A 24 16.52 -16.93 26.80
N LYS A 25 16.42 -18.28 26.91
CA LYS A 25 16.95 -19.17 25.87
C LYS A 25 16.32 -18.95 24.49
N ARG A 26 15.03 -18.70 24.43
CA ARG A 26 14.36 -18.38 23.15
C ARG A 26 14.87 -17.07 22.57
N PHE A 27 14.98 -16.04 23.41
CA PHE A 27 15.50 -14.74 23.00
C PHE A 27 16.95 -14.85 22.48
N GLU A 28 17.82 -15.52 23.22
CA GLU A 28 19.21 -15.77 22.78
C GLU A 28 19.28 -16.48 21.43
N LYS A 29 18.47 -17.54 21.23
CA LYS A 29 18.42 -18.26 19.95
C LYS A 29 17.89 -17.37 18.82
N THR A 30 16.88 -16.54 19.07
CA THR A 30 16.35 -15.62 18.06
C THR A 30 17.41 -14.59 17.67
N VAL A 31 18.07 -13.96 18.64
CA VAL A 31 19.11 -12.97 18.37
C VAL A 31 20.29 -13.58 17.60
N LEU A 32 20.72 -14.79 17.96
CA LEU A 32 21.78 -15.50 17.22
C LEU A 32 21.35 -15.84 15.80
N ALA A 33 20.11 -16.31 15.60
CA ALA A 33 19.59 -16.63 14.29
C ALA A 33 19.47 -15.37 13.41
N ASP A 34 18.98 -14.26 13.96
CA ASP A 34 18.86 -12.99 13.26
C ASP A 34 20.23 -12.44 12.86
N ARG A 35 21.21 -12.54 13.76
CA ARG A 35 22.58 -12.15 13.45
C ARG A 35 23.18 -13.01 12.35
N PHE A 36 23.07 -14.33 12.46
CA PHE A 36 23.56 -15.25 11.43
C PHE A 36 22.93 -14.96 10.06
N LYS A 37 21.60 -14.76 10.05
CA LYS A 37 20.88 -14.36 8.85
C LYS A 37 21.45 -13.08 8.24
N SER A 38 21.62 -12.05 9.05
CA SER A 38 22.17 -10.76 8.61
C SER A 38 23.59 -10.89 8.07
N ASP A 39 24.46 -11.59 8.78
CA ASP A 39 25.85 -11.80 8.38
C ASP A 39 25.93 -12.58 7.06
N LYS A 40 25.08 -13.61 6.89
CA LYS A 40 25.02 -14.39 5.64
C LYS A 40 24.43 -13.60 4.48
N GLN A 41 23.40 -12.80 4.72
CA GLN A 41 22.87 -11.90 3.69
C GLN A 41 23.95 -10.91 3.23
N ASN A 42 24.70 -10.33 4.15
CA ASN A 42 25.78 -9.40 3.83
C ASN A 42 26.93 -10.06 3.03
N GLU A 43 27.25 -11.32 3.32
CA GLU A 43 28.22 -12.10 2.56
C GLU A 43 27.72 -12.33 1.12
N LEU A 44 26.52 -12.89 0.96
CA LEU A 44 25.91 -13.19 -0.33
C LEU A 44 25.67 -11.95 -1.18
N ASN A 45 25.33 -10.82 -0.55
CA ASN A 45 25.13 -9.54 -1.24
C ASN A 45 26.41 -9.04 -1.93
N LYS A 46 27.58 -9.35 -1.39
CA LYS A 46 28.88 -8.99 -2.00
C LYS A 46 29.19 -9.81 -3.24
N GLU A 47 28.59 -10.98 -3.37
CA GLU A 47 28.79 -11.86 -4.52
C GLU A 47 27.87 -11.55 -5.70
N VAL A 48 26.92 -10.63 -5.53
CA VAL A 48 26.05 -10.20 -6.62
C VAL A 48 26.78 -9.24 -7.54
N ASP A 49 26.92 -9.60 -8.79
CA ASP A 49 27.46 -8.71 -9.83
C ASP A 49 26.42 -7.62 -10.16
N LYS A 50 26.53 -6.50 -9.45
CA LYS A 50 25.60 -5.37 -9.58
C LYS A 50 25.62 -4.78 -10.98
N ASP A 51 26.78 -4.71 -11.61
CA ASP A 51 26.92 -4.10 -12.96
C ASP A 51 26.19 -4.94 -14.01
N SER A 52 26.30 -6.26 -13.94
CA SER A 52 25.55 -7.16 -14.80
C SER A 52 24.04 -7.07 -14.59
N VAL A 53 23.59 -6.86 -13.34
CA VAL A 53 22.17 -6.67 -13.02
C VAL A 53 21.68 -5.34 -13.59
N ILE A 54 22.39 -4.25 -13.35
CA ILE A 54 22.03 -2.90 -13.81
C ILE A 54 21.97 -2.82 -15.33
N LYS A 55 22.91 -3.48 -16.04
CA LYS A 55 22.91 -3.53 -17.51
C LYS A 55 21.63 -4.12 -18.11
N LYS A 56 20.89 -4.92 -17.37
CA LYS A 56 19.62 -5.52 -17.81
C LYS A 56 18.42 -4.57 -17.63
N VAL A 57 18.58 -3.48 -16.88
CA VAL A 57 17.51 -2.50 -16.65
C VAL A 57 17.43 -1.57 -17.85
N SER A 58 16.27 -1.51 -18.50
CA SER A 58 16.05 -0.68 -19.68
C SER A 58 16.02 0.80 -19.31
N LYS A 59 17.10 1.53 -19.62
CA LYS A 59 17.15 2.99 -19.42
C LYS A 59 16.04 3.72 -20.17
N LYS A 60 15.62 3.20 -21.33
CA LYS A 60 14.57 3.78 -22.15
C LYS A 60 13.21 3.68 -21.44
N ASP A 61 12.89 2.52 -20.87
CA ASP A 61 11.58 2.29 -20.24
C ASP A 61 11.40 3.12 -18.96
N TYR A 62 12.50 3.38 -18.27
CA TYR A 62 12.54 4.17 -17.03
C TYR A 62 12.96 5.62 -17.25
N ARG A 63 12.99 6.11 -18.50
CA ARG A 63 13.07 7.54 -18.77
C ARG A 63 11.87 8.22 -18.11
N GLU A 64 12.12 9.20 -17.25
CA GLU A 64 11.10 9.87 -16.46
C GLU A 64 10.85 11.28 -16.98
N TYR A 65 9.61 11.71 -16.87
CA TYR A 65 9.10 13.02 -17.23
C TYR A 65 8.52 13.69 -15.99
N ASP A 66 9.11 14.81 -15.59
CA ASP A 66 8.63 15.61 -14.47
C ASP A 66 7.82 16.77 -15.01
N ILE A 67 6.58 16.89 -14.58
CA ILE A 67 5.65 17.89 -15.07
C ILE A 67 4.93 18.62 -13.93
N GLN A 68 4.55 19.85 -14.24
CA GLN A 68 3.53 20.60 -13.50
C GLN A 68 2.34 20.78 -14.42
N TYR A 69 1.13 20.70 -13.89
CA TYR A 69 -0.05 20.76 -14.72
C TYR A 69 -1.25 21.37 -14.02
N TYR A 70 -2.15 21.90 -14.83
CA TYR A 70 -3.50 22.27 -14.42
C TYR A 70 -4.48 21.37 -15.16
N ALA A 71 -5.41 20.79 -14.43
CA ALA A 71 -6.40 19.88 -14.99
C ALA A 71 -7.78 20.08 -14.39
N VAL A 72 -8.81 19.79 -15.17
CA VAL A 72 -10.19 19.68 -14.72
C VAL A 72 -10.81 18.38 -15.22
N PRO A 73 -11.40 17.56 -14.32
CA PRO A 73 -12.05 16.33 -14.71
C PRO A 73 -13.38 16.57 -15.40
N LEU A 74 -13.68 15.77 -16.41
CA LEU A 74 -14.96 15.78 -17.15
C LEU A 74 -16.04 14.87 -16.52
N SER A 75 -15.74 14.35 -15.34
CA SER A 75 -16.67 13.58 -14.52
C SER A 75 -16.49 13.96 -13.05
N LYS A 76 -17.55 13.83 -12.27
CA LYS A 76 -17.55 14.03 -10.82
C LYS A 76 -18.10 12.79 -10.14
N THR A 77 -17.42 12.36 -9.10
CA THR A 77 -17.87 11.26 -8.25
C THR A 77 -18.57 11.84 -7.02
N ASP A 78 -19.79 11.39 -6.77
CA ASP A 78 -20.55 11.80 -5.59
C ASP A 78 -20.07 11.07 -4.32
N SER A 79 -20.59 11.49 -3.15
CA SER A 79 -20.23 10.88 -1.86
C SER A 79 -20.63 9.41 -1.72
N LYS A 80 -21.46 8.90 -2.64
CA LYS A 80 -21.88 7.49 -2.71
C LYS A 80 -21.05 6.66 -3.70
N GLY A 81 -20.01 7.26 -4.32
CA GLY A 81 -19.14 6.59 -5.28
C GLY A 81 -19.68 6.57 -6.72
N ASN A 82 -20.84 7.20 -7.02
CA ASN A 82 -21.37 7.22 -8.38
C ASN A 82 -20.67 8.30 -9.20
N THR A 83 -20.11 7.91 -10.35
CA THR A 83 -19.44 8.84 -11.28
C THR A 83 -20.40 9.29 -12.36
N LYS A 84 -20.57 10.62 -12.51
CA LYS A 84 -21.40 11.24 -13.54
C LYS A 84 -20.55 12.16 -14.41
N LYS A 85 -20.76 12.08 -15.73
CA LYS A 85 -20.14 13.01 -16.67
C LYS A 85 -20.71 14.41 -16.47
N VAL A 86 -19.87 15.43 -16.62
CA VAL A 86 -20.33 16.83 -16.58
C VAL A 86 -21.20 17.16 -17.81
N SER A 87 -22.12 18.09 -17.66
CA SER A 87 -22.99 18.53 -18.76
C SER A 87 -22.19 19.22 -19.87
N ALA A 88 -22.74 19.25 -21.08
CA ALA A 88 -22.13 19.94 -22.22
C ALA A 88 -21.85 21.43 -21.95
N ALA A 89 -22.79 22.10 -21.27
CA ALA A 89 -22.63 23.51 -20.88
C ALA A 89 -21.43 23.67 -19.90
N LYS A 90 -21.28 22.77 -18.95
CA LYS A 90 -20.15 22.79 -17.99
C LYS A 90 -18.82 22.47 -18.65
N LYS A 91 -18.80 21.54 -19.63
CA LYS A 91 -17.59 21.27 -20.43
C LYS A 91 -17.13 22.52 -21.17
N LYS A 92 -18.05 23.26 -21.79
CA LYS A 92 -17.73 24.50 -22.50
C LYS A 92 -17.22 25.60 -21.57
N SER A 93 -17.76 25.70 -20.35
CA SER A 93 -17.22 26.58 -19.31
C SER A 93 -15.77 26.18 -18.96
N TYR A 94 -15.52 24.91 -18.67
CA TYR A 94 -14.18 24.40 -18.34
C TYR A 94 -13.18 24.62 -19.48
N GLU A 95 -13.60 24.41 -20.72
CA GLU A 95 -12.75 24.68 -21.88
C GLU A 95 -12.33 26.15 -21.93
N THR A 96 -13.26 27.08 -21.70
CA THR A 96 -12.99 28.52 -21.68
C THR A 96 -12.10 28.89 -20.53
N GLU A 97 -12.37 28.40 -19.32
CA GLU A 97 -11.61 28.67 -18.11
C GLU A 97 -10.16 28.19 -18.25
N ILE A 98 -9.96 26.93 -18.68
CA ILE A 98 -8.62 26.35 -18.79
C ILE A 98 -7.79 26.99 -19.91
N LYS A 99 -8.44 27.39 -21.04
CA LYS A 99 -7.76 28.14 -22.10
C LYS A 99 -7.32 29.53 -21.63
N ASN A 100 -8.14 30.21 -20.87
CA ASN A 100 -7.78 31.51 -20.28
C ASN A 100 -6.64 31.35 -19.26
N LEU A 101 -6.67 30.28 -18.47
CA LEU A 101 -5.59 29.99 -17.52
C LEU A 101 -4.27 29.69 -18.24
N ALA A 102 -4.31 28.92 -19.32
CA ALA A 102 -3.14 28.62 -20.13
C ALA A 102 -2.54 29.91 -20.79
N LYS A 103 -3.39 30.85 -21.23
CA LYS A 103 -2.91 32.18 -21.70
C LYS A 103 -2.20 32.95 -20.59
N LYS A 104 -2.75 32.95 -19.35
CA LYS A 104 -2.09 33.59 -18.19
C LYS A 104 -0.75 32.90 -17.90
N ALA A 105 -0.68 31.57 -18.02
CA ALA A 105 0.52 30.81 -17.77
C ALA A 105 1.72 31.24 -18.63
N ALA A 106 1.45 31.60 -19.88
CA ALA A 106 2.49 31.99 -20.85
C ALA A 106 3.29 33.23 -20.42
N SER A 107 2.68 34.14 -19.65
CA SER A 107 3.30 35.38 -19.15
C SER A 107 3.56 35.39 -17.63
N ALA A 108 3.18 34.34 -16.93
CA ALA A 108 3.28 34.28 -15.49
C ALA A 108 4.71 34.00 -15.03
N LYS A 109 5.19 34.77 -14.02
CA LYS A 109 6.47 34.50 -13.37
C LYS A 109 6.46 33.19 -12.57
N ASP A 110 5.30 32.81 -12.02
CA ASP A 110 5.15 31.63 -11.20
C ASP A 110 3.98 30.79 -11.72
N PHE A 111 4.31 29.67 -12.37
CA PHE A 111 3.33 28.73 -12.91
C PHE A 111 2.46 28.10 -11.82
N THR A 112 2.94 28.04 -10.58
CA THR A 112 2.23 27.34 -9.50
C THR A 112 1.08 28.17 -8.90
N LYS A 113 1.05 29.48 -9.18
CA LYS A 113 0.13 30.44 -8.57
C LYS A 113 -0.84 31.09 -9.56
N LEU A 114 -1.20 30.37 -10.63
CA LEU A 114 -2.13 30.90 -11.63
C LEU A 114 -3.57 31.02 -11.11
N ILE A 115 -3.94 30.18 -10.16
CA ILE A 115 -5.23 30.17 -9.46
C ILE A 115 -5.01 30.71 -8.06
N GLY A 116 -5.73 31.76 -7.72
CA GLY A 116 -5.72 32.33 -6.37
C GLY A 116 -6.59 31.51 -5.40
N SER A 117 -6.30 31.61 -4.12
CA SER A 117 -7.04 30.90 -3.06
C SER A 117 -8.52 31.30 -2.97
N LYS A 118 -8.91 32.43 -3.58
CA LYS A 118 -10.30 32.94 -3.64
C LYS A 118 -11.02 32.58 -4.93
N ASP A 119 -10.31 32.01 -5.92
CA ASP A 119 -10.90 31.67 -7.22
C ASP A 119 -11.78 30.42 -7.08
N LYS A 120 -13.07 30.55 -7.40
CA LYS A 120 -14.00 29.43 -7.41
C LYS A 120 -13.90 28.70 -8.75
N THR A 121 -13.01 27.74 -8.85
CA THR A 121 -12.83 26.91 -10.05
C THR A 121 -12.70 25.43 -9.68
N ASP A 122 -13.09 24.56 -10.60
CA ASP A 122 -12.86 23.12 -10.49
C ASP A 122 -11.49 22.71 -11.08
N ILE A 123 -10.74 23.66 -11.66
CA ILE A 123 -9.37 23.42 -12.18
C ILE A 123 -8.41 23.32 -11.00
N THR A 124 -7.57 22.29 -11.00
CA THR A 124 -6.59 22.05 -9.95
C THR A 124 -5.17 22.09 -10.50
N TYR A 125 -4.24 22.63 -9.70
CA TYR A 125 -2.80 22.52 -9.94
C TYR A 125 -2.25 21.28 -9.26
N ASN A 126 -1.38 20.56 -9.98
CA ASN A 126 -0.66 19.41 -9.42
C ASN A 126 0.71 19.24 -10.10
N LYS A 127 1.51 18.33 -9.54
CA LYS A 127 2.74 17.82 -10.13
C LYS A 127 2.55 16.35 -10.43
N ALA A 128 3.25 15.85 -11.42
CA ALA A 128 3.31 14.43 -11.71
C ALA A 128 4.68 14.07 -12.25
N GLU A 129 5.08 12.87 -11.92
CA GLU A 129 6.24 12.17 -12.46
C GLU A 129 5.72 10.89 -13.11
N PHE A 130 6.17 10.58 -14.31
CA PHE A 130 5.77 9.35 -15.00
C PHE A 130 6.89 8.86 -15.90
N THR A 131 6.96 7.54 -16.10
CA THR A 131 7.99 6.93 -16.94
C THR A 131 7.50 6.67 -18.36
N GLU A 132 8.43 6.37 -19.26
CA GLU A 132 8.08 5.92 -20.61
C GLU A 132 7.20 4.68 -20.59
N LYS A 133 7.48 3.76 -19.64
CA LYS A 133 6.76 2.50 -19.46
C LYS A 133 5.36 2.69 -18.88
N ASP A 134 5.24 3.49 -17.80
CA ASP A 134 3.98 3.56 -17.04
C ASP A 134 2.99 4.56 -17.67
N GLY A 135 3.50 5.59 -18.34
CA GLY A 135 2.68 6.63 -18.92
C GLY A 135 1.99 7.53 -17.89
N TRP A 136 0.98 8.28 -18.32
CA TRP A 136 0.21 9.18 -17.47
C TRP A 136 -1.27 9.22 -17.88
N SER A 137 -2.15 8.88 -16.96
CA SER A 137 -3.58 8.61 -17.22
C SER A 137 -4.45 9.84 -17.50
N TYR A 138 -3.92 11.05 -17.36
CA TYR A 138 -4.66 12.31 -17.64
C TYR A 138 -4.76 12.66 -19.12
N LEU A 139 -4.04 11.92 -19.96
CA LEU A 139 -4.03 12.11 -21.42
C LEU A 139 -4.13 10.77 -22.15
N SER A 140 -4.81 10.78 -23.27
CA SER A 140 -4.76 9.71 -24.26
C SER A 140 -3.35 9.51 -24.80
N ALA A 141 -3.05 8.34 -25.30
CA ALA A 141 -1.70 8.00 -25.83
C ALA A 141 -1.21 9.01 -26.89
N ALA A 142 -2.11 9.50 -27.74
CA ALA A 142 -1.79 10.47 -28.77
C ALA A 142 -1.36 11.83 -28.19
N ASN A 143 -2.04 12.32 -27.18
CA ASN A 143 -1.73 13.57 -26.52
C ASN A 143 -0.50 13.44 -25.58
N LEU A 144 -0.38 12.30 -24.90
CA LEU A 144 0.79 12.00 -24.07
C LEU A 144 2.08 12.01 -24.90
N LYS A 145 2.05 11.48 -26.14
CA LYS A 145 3.20 11.55 -27.06
C LYS A 145 3.65 12.99 -27.33
N LYS A 146 2.71 13.94 -27.43
CA LYS A 146 3.04 15.37 -27.62
C LYS A 146 3.71 15.94 -26.36
N VAL A 147 3.25 15.56 -25.16
CA VAL A 147 3.87 15.99 -23.90
C VAL A 147 5.29 15.42 -23.79
N LYS A 148 5.49 14.15 -24.08
CA LYS A 148 6.83 13.51 -24.06
C LYS A 148 7.83 14.17 -25.00
N ALA A 149 7.36 14.79 -26.07
CA ALA A 149 8.21 15.51 -27.03
C ALA A 149 8.53 16.96 -26.63
N MET A 150 7.98 17.46 -25.52
CA MET A 150 8.20 18.84 -25.08
C MET A 150 9.62 19.05 -24.57
N LYS A 151 10.13 20.26 -24.74
CA LYS A 151 11.41 20.70 -24.16
C LYS A 151 11.20 21.16 -22.72
N ASN A 152 12.22 21.02 -21.89
CA ASN A 152 12.20 21.51 -20.51
C ASN A 152 11.86 23.01 -20.46
N GLY A 153 11.04 23.40 -19.50
CA GLY A 153 10.57 24.77 -19.30
C GLY A 153 9.41 25.20 -20.20
N THR A 154 9.05 24.43 -21.23
CA THR A 154 7.94 24.79 -22.14
C THR A 154 6.58 24.45 -21.55
N ILE A 155 5.56 25.24 -21.97
CA ILE A 155 4.16 25.03 -21.63
C ILE A 155 3.43 24.51 -22.85
N SER A 156 2.61 23.48 -22.68
CA SER A 156 1.80 22.89 -23.76
C SER A 156 0.63 23.78 -24.17
N GLN A 157 0.06 23.52 -25.34
CA GLN A 157 -1.32 23.88 -25.60
C GLN A 157 -2.28 23.17 -24.62
N VAL A 158 -3.52 23.63 -24.53
CA VAL A 158 -4.56 22.93 -23.79
C VAL A 158 -4.97 21.67 -24.56
N PHE A 159 -4.92 20.55 -23.89
CA PHE A 159 -5.45 19.28 -24.39
C PHE A 159 -6.88 19.12 -23.91
N LEU A 160 -7.84 19.10 -24.83
CA LEU A 160 -9.24 18.80 -24.58
C LEU A 160 -9.43 17.28 -24.76
N ASP A 161 -8.97 16.50 -23.79
CA ASP A 161 -8.87 15.05 -23.91
C ASP A 161 -10.11 14.38 -23.30
N GLU A 162 -11.14 14.20 -24.12
CA GLU A 162 -12.37 13.53 -23.69
C GLU A 162 -12.21 12.02 -23.52
N GLU A 163 -11.22 11.40 -24.20
CA GLU A 163 -10.89 9.98 -24.07
C GLU A 163 -10.34 9.70 -22.67
N ALA A 164 -9.36 10.48 -22.23
CA ALA A 164 -8.84 10.40 -20.87
C ALA A 164 -9.79 10.99 -19.81
N GLY A 165 -10.77 11.79 -20.24
CA GLY A 165 -11.75 12.42 -19.34
C GLY A 165 -11.26 13.66 -18.63
N TYR A 166 -10.29 14.38 -19.20
CA TYR A 166 -9.70 15.59 -18.63
C TYR A 166 -9.49 16.70 -19.67
N TYR A 167 -9.61 17.95 -19.23
CA TYR A 167 -8.99 19.07 -19.91
C TYR A 167 -7.75 19.47 -19.12
N VAL A 168 -6.60 19.58 -19.79
CA VAL A 168 -5.33 19.73 -19.12
C VAL A 168 -4.34 20.52 -19.97
N PHE A 169 -3.48 21.31 -19.33
CA PHE A 169 -2.26 21.81 -19.93
C PHE A 169 -1.07 21.62 -18.96
N VAL A 170 0.10 21.49 -19.52
CA VAL A 170 1.29 20.98 -18.84
C VAL A 170 2.44 21.93 -19.03
N LYS A 171 3.26 22.11 -17.99
CA LYS A 171 4.62 22.64 -18.08
C LYS A 171 5.62 21.52 -17.87
N MET A 172 6.49 21.28 -18.85
CA MET A 172 7.56 20.31 -18.71
C MET A 172 8.63 20.88 -17.79
N ILE A 173 8.99 20.16 -16.76
CA ILE A 173 10.09 20.51 -15.85
C ILE A 173 11.35 19.79 -16.27
N ASP A 174 11.28 18.46 -16.34
CA ASP A 174 12.36 17.64 -16.90
C ASP A 174 11.79 16.51 -17.76
N ASN A 175 12.28 16.38 -18.99
CA ASN A 175 11.84 15.35 -19.92
C ASN A 175 12.81 14.17 -20.02
N ASN A 176 13.80 14.10 -19.14
CA ASN A 176 14.83 13.05 -19.14
C ASN A 176 15.43 12.83 -17.75
N SER A 177 14.61 12.96 -16.71
CA SER A 177 15.01 12.64 -15.35
C SER A 177 15.45 11.17 -15.24
N THR A 178 16.48 10.93 -14.46
CA THR A 178 17.05 9.60 -14.25
C THR A 178 16.65 8.99 -12.92
N ALA A 179 15.78 9.65 -12.13
CA ALA A 179 15.43 9.21 -10.79
C ALA A 179 14.72 7.85 -10.78
N SER A 180 13.76 7.65 -11.68
CA SER A 180 13.08 6.35 -11.82
C SER A 180 13.99 5.25 -12.33
N TYR A 181 14.93 5.56 -13.22
CA TYR A 181 15.95 4.60 -13.67
C TYR A 181 16.84 4.18 -12.50
N GLN A 182 17.30 5.12 -11.70
CA GLN A 182 18.12 4.80 -10.52
C GLN A 182 17.36 3.91 -9.52
N LYS A 183 16.11 4.25 -9.20
CA LYS A 183 15.23 3.42 -8.35
C LYS A 183 15.05 2.01 -8.92
N ALA A 184 14.88 1.89 -10.24
CA ALA A 184 14.73 0.60 -10.91
C ALA A 184 16.03 -0.23 -10.82
N CYS A 185 17.19 0.41 -10.98
CA CYS A 185 18.48 -0.25 -10.80
C CYS A 185 18.67 -0.75 -9.37
N ASP A 186 18.37 0.09 -8.36
CA ASP A 186 18.48 -0.28 -6.95
C ASP A 186 17.51 -1.43 -6.60
N SER A 187 16.29 -1.39 -7.13
CA SER A 187 15.30 -2.45 -6.96
C SER A 187 15.75 -3.76 -7.62
N ALA A 188 16.31 -3.71 -8.82
CA ALA A 188 16.84 -4.89 -9.52
C ALA A 188 18.00 -5.53 -8.75
N VAL A 189 18.92 -4.72 -8.22
CA VAL A 189 20.02 -5.21 -7.37
C VAL A 189 19.48 -5.86 -6.09
N THR A 190 18.53 -5.22 -5.42
CA THR A 190 17.89 -5.76 -4.21
C THR A 190 17.18 -7.09 -4.49
N SER A 191 16.48 -7.19 -5.62
CA SER A 191 15.83 -8.44 -6.05
C SER A 191 16.85 -9.55 -6.28
N ALA A 192 17.94 -9.27 -7.01
CA ALA A 192 19.01 -10.25 -7.25
C ALA A 192 19.69 -10.72 -5.95
N GLN A 193 19.86 -9.82 -4.98
CA GLN A 193 20.37 -10.13 -3.65
C GLN A 193 19.41 -11.04 -2.87
N THR A 194 18.12 -10.76 -2.95
CA THR A 194 17.07 -11.57 -2.31
C THR A 194 17.02 -12.96 -2.93
N GLU A 195 16.98 -13.06 -4.25
CA GLU A 195 16.99 -14.35 -4.96
C GLU A 195 18.21 -15.22 -4.59
N LYS A 196 19.38 -14.58 -4.48
CA LYS A 196 20.59 -15.29 -4.10
C LYS A 196 20.52 -15.84 -2.69
N TYR A 197 19.98 -15.03 -1.75
CA TYR A 197 19.76 -15.47 -0.38
C TYR A 197 18.72 -16.59 -0.31
N ASP A 198 17.59 -16.45 -1.01
CA ASP A 198 16.50 -17.43 -1.00
C ASP A 198 16.99 -18.78 -1.56
N LYS A 199 17.77 -18.75 -2.63
CA LYS A 199 18.39 -19.96 -3.20
C LYS A 199 19.31 -20.64 -2.20
N TRP A 200 20.21 -19.90 -1.59
CA TRP A 200 21.09 -20.44 -0.53
C TRP A 200 20.27 -21.00 0.65
N TYR A 201 19.20 -20.31 1.05
CA TYR A 201 18.37 -20.74 2.17
C TYR A 201 17.59 -22.04 1.85
N GLU A 202 17.09 -22.19 0.64
CA GLU A 202 16.43 -23.42 0.20
C GLU A 202 17.43 -24.59 0.11
N GLU A 203 18.64 -24.35 -0.38
CA GLU A 203 19.72 -25.35 -0.37
C GLU A 203 20.06 -25.77 1.07
N LEU A 204 20.24 -24.81 1.97
CA LEU A 204 20.50 -25.07 3.39
C LEU A 204 19.35 -25.88 4.02
N LYS A 205 18.12 -25.47 3.78
CA LYS A 205 16.91 -26.13 4.31
C LYS A 205 16.83 -27.59 3.84
N GLY A 206 17.24 -27.86 2.61
CA GLY A 206 17.29 -29.22 2.05
C GLY A 206 18.30 -30.16 2.76
N THR A 207 19.31 -29.58 3.44
CA THR A 207 20.30 -30.39 4.20
C THR A 207 19.76 -30.88 5.54
N TYR A 208 18.67 -30.31 6.04
CA TYR A 208 18.09 -30.66 7.34
C TYR A 208 16.85 -31.55 7.20
N LYS A 209 16.81 -32.63 7.99
CA LYS A 209 15.57 -33.39 8.16
C LYS A 209 14.73 -32.72 9.24
N ILE A 210 13.60 -32.15 8.83
CA ILE A 210 12.63 -31.59 9.75
C ILE A 210 11.63 -32.68 10.10
N ASN A 211 11.69 -33.18 11.32
CA ASN A 211 10.70 -34.11 11.85
C ASN A 211 9.63 -33.32 12.62
N VAL A 212 8.44 -33.23 12.05
CA VAL A 212 7.29 -32.66 12.76
C VAL A 212 6.67 -33.77 13.59
N ASN A 213 6.54 -33.58 14.90
CA ASN A 213 5.79 -34.50 15.74
C ASN A 213 4.31 -34.36 15.40
N ALA A 214 3.84 -35.21 14.48
CA ALA A 214 2.49 -35.16 13.95
C ALA A 214 1.43 -35.37 15.06
N SER A 215 1.71 -36.18 16.08
CA SER A 215 0.76 -36.40 17.18
C SER A 215 0.53 -35.14 18.00
N VAL A 216 1.58 -34.35 18.25
CA VAL A 216 1.45 -33.07 18.96
C VAL A 216 0.86 -31.99 18.05
N TRP A 217 1.25 -31.98 16.75
CA TRP A 217 0.80 -30.96 15.83
C TRP A 217 -0.68 -31.09 15.46
N ASN A 218 -1.18 -32.32 15.34
CA ASN A 218 -2.60 -32.59 15.04
C ASN A 218 -3.53 -32.19 16.20
N ASP A 219 -3.01 -32.15 17.43
CA ASP A 219 -3.76 -31.69 18.61
C ASP A 219 -3.76 -30.17 18.75
N VAL A 220 -2.96 -29.44 17.94
CA VAL A 220 -2.95 -27.98 17.94
C VAL A 220 -4.13 -27.46 17.12
N THR A 221 -5.21 -27.13 17.77
CA THR A 221 -6.37 -26.46 17.15
C THR A 221 -6.04 -24.95 16.99
N ILE A 222 -5.63 -24.57 15.79
CA ILE A 222 -5.44 -23.16 15.44
C ILE A 222 -6.83 -22.54 15.25
N GLY A 223 -7.18 -21.58 16.07
CA GLY A 223 -8.42 -20.81 15.91
C GLY A 223 -9.41 -20.79 17.08
N THR A 224 -9.30 -21.70 18.04
CA THR A 224 -10.17 -21.66 19.23
C THR A 224 -9.68 -20.72 20.33
N MET A 225 -8.46 -20.20 20.22
CA MET A 225 -7.85 -19.30 21.22
C MET A 225 -7.57 -17.88 20.72
N THR A 226 -7.91 -17.55 19.48
CA THR A 226 -7.57 -16.25 18.87
C THR A 226 -8.78 -15.41 18.45
N THR A 227 -9.99 -15.84 18.74
CA THR A 227 -11.20 -15.11 18.34
C THR A 227 -11.65 -14.04 19.34
N GLU A 228 -11.08 -13.99 20.52
CA GLU A 228 -11.21 -12.81 21.37
C GLU A 228 -9.98 -11.93 21.21
N ILE A 229 -10.08 -10.93 20.35
CA ILE A 229 -9.17 -9.80 20.38
C ILE A 229 -9.46 -9.10 21.71
N VAL A 230 -8.65 -9.40 22.72
CA VAL A 230 -8.73 -8.74 24.02
C VAL A 230 -8.26 -7.31 23.79
N THR A 231 -9.21 -6.40 23.64
CA THR A 231 -8.93 -4.97 23.50
C THR A 231 -8.42 -4.41 24.83
N ALA A 232 -7.79 -3.24 24.80
CA ALA A 232 -7.36 -2.53 26.01
C ALA A 232 -8.54 -2.30 26.99
N ASP A 233 -9.76 -2.12 26.45
CA ASP A 233 -10.99 -1.97 27.24
C ASP A 233 -11.41 -3.27 27.92
N ASP A 234 -11.20 -4.42 27.31
CA ASP A 234 -11.50 -5.71 27.91
C ASP A 234 -10.53 -6.02 29.06
N LEU A 235 -9.26 -5.63 28.92
CA LEU A 235 -8.28 -5.72 30.00
C LEU A 235 -8.65 -4.81 31.19
N GLN A 236 -9.18 -3.60 30.92
CA GLN A 236 -9.69 -2.73 31.98
C GLN A 236 -10.95 -3.27 32.66
N LYS A 237 -11.86 -3.86 31.91
CA LYS A 237 -13.07 -4.51 32.46
C LYS A 237 -12.71 -5.73 33.31
N MET A 238 -11.72 -6.53 32.90
CA MET A 238 -11.23 -7.66 33.68
C MET A 238 -10.53 -7.22 34.96
N SER A 239 -9.78 -6.11 34.95
CA SER A 239 -9.15 -5.56 36.15
C SER A 239 -10.15 -4.99 37.15
N LYS A 240 -11.25 -4.37 36.69
CA LYS A 240 -12.34 -3.87 37.54
C LYS A 240 -13.18 -4.99 38.16
N LYS A 241 -13.32 -6.13 37.47
CA LYS A 241 -14.09 -7.29 37.97
C LYS A 241 -13.34 -8.07 39.03
N SER A 242 -12.01 -7.99 39.10
CA SER A 242 -11.21 -8.62 40.15
C SER A 242 -11.15 -7.82 41.46
N SER A 243 -11.53 -6.54 41.45
CA SER A 243 -11.54 -5.68 42.64
C SER A 243 -12.90 -5.59 43.34
N SER A 244 -13.97 -6.17 42.75
CA SER A 244 -15.34 -6.09 43.33
C SER A 244 -15.84 -7.37 44.00
N SER A 245 -15.02 -8.41 44.16
CA SER A 245 -15.44 -9.65 44.83
C SER A 245 -15.03 -9.72 46.32
N LYS A 246 -15.32 -8.65 47.06
CA LYS A 246 -15.40 -8.68 48.52
C LYS A 246 -16.55 -7.78 48.96
N LYS A 247 -17.78 -8.28 48.96
CA LYS A 247 -18.78 -8.09 50.00
C LYS A 247 -20.12 -8.78 49.66
N SER A 248 -20.46 -9.70 50.57
CA SER A 248 -21.77 -10.07 51.10
C SER A 248 -22.88 -10.60 50.20
N SER A 249 -23.17 -11.84 50.47
CA SER A 249 -24.47 -12.51 50.47
C SER A 249 -25.65 -11.62 50.81
N SER A 250 -26.74 -11.64 50.02
CA SER A 250 -28.08 -12.04 50.49
C SER A 250 -29.15 -11.79 49.41
N SER A 251 -29.84 -12.87 49.11
CA SER A 251 -31.28 -13.01 48.92
C SER A 251 -32.05 -12.28 47.81
N LYS A 252 -32.70 -13.17 47.07
CA LYS A 252 -34.11 -13.19 46.67
C LYS A 252 -34.56 -12.56 45.36
N ALA A 253 -34.87 -13.43 44.49
CA ALA A 253 -36.20 -13.73 43.89
C ALA A 253 -36.74 -12.80 42.79
N SER A 254 -37.11 -13.50 41.78
CA SER A 254 -38.31 -13.41 40.92
C SER A 254 -38.29 -12.50 39.71
N SER A 255 -38.43 -13.16 38.65
CA SER A 255 -39.50 -13.22 37.65
C SER A 255 -39.44 -12.27 36.47
N SER A 256 -39.53 -12.92 35.40
CA SER A 256 -40.40 -12.90 34.22
C SER A 256 -39.99 -12.10 33.03
N SER A 257 -39.85 -12.87 31.98
CA SER A 257 -40.55 -12.78 30.68
C SER A 257 -40.33 -11.47 29.90
N SER A 258 -40.05 -11.49 28.66
CA SER A 258 -40.56 -12.14 27.48
C SER A 258 -39.87 -11.51 26.24
N GLU A 259 -39.59 -12.35 25.32
CA GLU A 259 -39.92 -12.22 23.87
C GLU A 259 -39.61 -10.90 23.18
N LYS A 260 -39.09 -10.83 22.00
CA LYS A 260 -39.26 -11.56 20.73
C LYS A 260 -38.46 -10.90 19.62
N SER A 261 -38.01 -11.72 18.75
CA SER A 261 -38.02 -11.73 17.31
C SER A 261 -37.01 -10.89 16.53
N SER A 262 -36.20 -11.62 15.80
CA SER A 262 -36.10 -11.77 14.31
C SER A 262 -35.60 -10.52 13.57
N SER A 263 -34.67 -10.60 12.68
CA SER A 263 -34.59 -11.37 11.45
C SER A 263 -33.22 -11.17 10.78
N SER A 264 -32.66 -12.20 10.33
CA SER A 264 -32.06 -12.55 9.05
C SER A 264 -31.71 -11.43 8.07
N SER A 265 -30.49 -11.41 7.57
CA SER A 265 -30.27 -11.61 6.14
C SER A 265 -28.78 -11.89 5.84
N GLU A 266 -28.59 -13.02 5.21
CA GLU A 266 -27.40 -13.40 4.48
C GLU A 266 -27.12 -12.45 3.32
N SER A 267 -25.86 -12.27 2.97
CA SER A 267 -25.48 -12.30 1.55
C SER A 267 -24.00 -12.68 1.40
N SER A 268 -23.85 -13.83 0.87
CA SER A 268 -22.67 -14.37 0.21
C SER A 268 -22.23 -13.53 -0.97
N SER A 269 -20.94 -13.39 -1.20
CA SER A 269 -20.44 -13.24 -2.55
C SER A 269 -19.08 -13.91 -2.72
N SER A 270 -19.14 -14.86 -3.59
CA SER A 270 -18.15 -15.76 -4.12
C SER A 270 -17.07 -15.05 -4.93
N SER A 271 -15.85 -15.46 -4.67
CA SER A 271 -14.71 -15.32 -5.58
C SER A 271 -14.83 -16.28 -6.75
N SER A 272 -14.58 -15.80 -7.95
CA SER A 272 -14.29 -16.67 -9.09
C SER A 272 -13.00 -16.23 -9.76
N SER A 273 -12.02 -17.09 -9.63
CA SER A 273 -10.85 -17.22 -10.48
C SER A 273 -11.25 -17.79 -11.85
N SER A 274 -10.70 -17.24 -12.93
CA SER A 274 -10.66 -17.95 -14.20
C SER A 274 -9.34 -17.70 -14.91
N SER A 275 -8.60 -18.77 -15.00
CA SER A 275 -7.52 -19.05 -15.92
C SER A 275 -8.06 -19.50 -17.27
N SER A 276 -7.38 -19.14 -18.36
CA SER A 276 -7.24 -19.90 -19.62
C SER A 276 -6.35 -19.10 -20.55
N SER A 277 -5.15 -19.50 -20.91
CA SER A 277 -4.67 -20.58 -21.77
C SER A 277 -5.05 -20.46 -23.24
N ASN A 278 -4.00 -20.39 -24.08
CA ASN A 278 -3.84 -20.92 -25.45
C ASN A 278 -4.53 -20.18 -26.60
N SER A 279 -3.98 -20.08 -27.78
CA SER A 279 -2.88 -20.69 -28.56
C SER A 279 -2.85 -20.04 -29.94
N SER A 280 -1.65 -20.00 -30.52
CA SER A 280 -1.29 -20.24 -31.92
C SER A 280 -2.05 -19.55 -33.08
N LYS A 281 -1.44 -18.68 -33.78
CA LYS A 281 -0.82 -18.92 -35.10
C LYS A 281 0.10 -17.78 -35.47
#